data_bb42bbd8eb89c699bb5a74a1d24af8d7
#
_entry.id   bb42bbd8eb89c699bb5a74a1d24af8d7
#
_cell.length_a   1.000
_cell.length_b   1.000
_cell.length_c   1.000
_cell.angle_alpha   90.00
_cell.angle_beta   90.00
_cell.angle_gamma   90.00
#
_symmetry.space_group_name_H-M   'P 1'
#
loop_
_entity.id
_entity.type
_entity.pdbx_description
1 polymer ?
#
loop_
_entity_poly.entity_id
_entity_poly.type
_entity_poly.pdbx_seq_one_letter_code
_entity_poly.pdbx_strand_id
1 'polypeptide(L)'
;MIKDCAVYRSAIIEMEYTHKTKGNTHIGDFIEQTSKRNKNSAIQNVLSVSNSQGFIQQCEQFDKRSVASDDISNYKIVERNCYAFNPARINVGSIARLTTFDRGIVSPMYICFRTKDNLFPEYLDYYFESKQFFTEIQKRLEGSVRQCLSYEGLCNIPLCIPTVEVQQQIGKRLSTLAQEIKLEIDFLELLQKQKKFLLHQMLI
;
A
#
# COMPACT_ATOMS: atom_id res chain seq x y z
N MET A 1 -14.95 9.78 -18.63
CA MET A 1 -15.11 10.26 -17.23
C MET A 1 -14.27 9.43 -16.26
N ILE A 2 -14.54 8.15 -15.94
CA ILE A 2 -13.71 7.35 -15.00
C ILE A 2 -12.24 7.28 -15.41
N LYS A 3 -11.95 7.01 -16.70
CA LYS A 3 -10.57 6.99 -17.20
C LYS A 3 -9.88 8.35 -17.04
N ASP A 4 -10.60 9.42 -17.27
CA ASP A 4 -10.06 10.78 -17.19
C ASP A 4 -9.75 11.15 -15.74
N CYS A 5 -10.61 10.79 -14.77
CA CYS A 5 -10.36 10.99 -13.34
C CYS A 5 -9.14 10.19 -12.85
N ALA A 6 -8.99 8.94 -13.30
CA ALA A 6 -7.83 8.12 -12.95
C ALA A 6 -6.53 8.69 -13.52
N VAL A 7 -6.56 9.18 -14.77
CA VAL A 7 -5.42 9.85 -15.41
C VAL A 7 -5.08 11.14 -14.68
N TYR A 8 -6.10 11.94 -14.32
CA TYR A 8 -5.91 13.18 -13.58
C TYR A 8 -5.29 12.94 -12.19
N ARG A 9 -5.80 11.94 -11.45
CA ARG A 9 -5.22 11.53 -10.15
C ARG A 9 -3.75 11.12 -10.30
N SER A 10 -3.42 10.29 -11.29
CA SER A 10 -2.05 9.88 -11.58
C SER A 10 -1.16 11.08 -11.94
N ALA A 11 -1.66 12.02 -12.75
CA ALA A 11 -0.91 13.23 -13.10
C ALA A 11 -0.60 14.10 -11.87
N ILE A 12 -1.55 14.24 -10.92
CA ILE A 12 -1.31 14.97 -9.67
C ILE A 12 -0.23 14.28 -8.85
N ILE A 13 -0.27 12.95 -8.69
CA ILE A 13 0.75 12.19 -7.97
C ILE A 13 2.12 12.45 -8.61
N GLU A 14 2.24 12.34 -9.93
CA GLU A 14 3.51 12.58 -10.61
C GLU A 14 4.00 14.03 -10.41
N MET A 15 3.13 15.03 -10.50
CA MET A 15 3.50 16.43 -10.26
C MET A 15 4.00 16.67 -8.83
N GLU A 16 3.36 16.06 -7.83
CA GLU A 16 3.74 16.25 -6.43
C GLU A 16 5.09 15.62 -6.09
N TYR A 17 5.42 14.48 -6.68
CA TYR A 17 6.60 13.71 -6.26
C TYR A 17 7.80 13.84 -7.21
N THR A 18 7.60 14.10 -8.51
CA THR A 18 8.70 14.12 -9.50
C THR A 18 9.65 15.33 -9.35
N HIS A 19 9.16 16.47 -8.86
CA HIS A 19 9.94 17.71 -8.81
C HIS A 19 10.68 18.00 -7.49
N LYS A 20 10.52 17.12 -6.48
CA LYS A 20 11.01 17.38 -5.11
C LYS A 20 12.28 16.63 -4.72
N THR A 21 13.05 16.14 -5.68
CA THR A 21 14.27 15.33 -5.41
C THR A 21 15.51 16.13 -5.01
N LYS A 22 15.42 17.44 -4.77
CA LYS A 22 16.57 18.29 -4.46
C LYS A 22 16.89 18.45 -2.95
N GLY A 23 16.36 17.57 -2.09
CA GLY A 23 16.69 17.56 -0.67
C GLY A 23 17.72 16.48 -0.33
N ASN A 24 18.52 16.73 0.73
CA ASN A 24 19.45 15.74 1.30
C ASN A 24 18.76 14.76 2.25
N THR A 25 17.43 14.62 2.18
CA THR A 25 16.64 13.76 3.05
C THR A 25 16.24 12.48 2.34
N HIS A 26 16.07 11.43 3.13
CA HIS A 26 15.75 10.08 2.67
C HIS A 26 14.54 9.52 3.43
N ILE A 27 13.88 8.51 2.90
CA ILE A 27 12.73 7.86 3.58
C ILE A 27 13.10 7.45 5.02
N GLY A 28 14.31 6.94 5.24
CA GLY A 28 14.78 6.51 6.55
C GLY A 28 14.77 7.59 7.65
N ASP A 29 14.85 8.87 7.26
CA ASP A 29 14.77 9.98 8.21
C ASP A 29 13.37 10.08 8.84
N PHE A 30 12.35 9.57 8.14
CA PHE A 30 10.93 9.76 8.45
C PHE A 30 10.19 8.49 8.85
N ILE A 31 10.85 7.34 8.81
CA ILE A 31 10.25 6.04 9.19
C ILE A 31 11.07 5.35 10.28
N GLU A 32 10.43 4.41 10.95
CA GLU A 32 11.10 3.51 11.89
C GLU A 32 10.63 2.07 11.71
N GLN A 33 11.55 1.14 11.78
CA GLN A 33 11.25 -0.28 11.62
C GLN A 33 10.51 -0.83 12.85
N THR A 34 9.52 -1.69 12.60
CA THR A 34 8.81 -2.44 13.64
C THR A 34 9.07 -3.94 13.44
N SER A 35 9.38 -4.64 14.55
CA SER A 35 9.72 -6.07 14.49
C SER A 35 9.08 -6.89 15.63
N LYS A 36 8.01 -6.34 16.26
CA LYS A 36 7.29 -7.00 17.34
C LYS A 36 6.70 -8.34 16.86
N ARG A 37 7.00 -9.42 17.56
CA ARG A 37 6.53 -10.76 17.20
C ARG A 37 5.32 -11.18 18.02
N ASN A 38 4.49 -12.05 17.46
CA ASN A 38 3.31 -12.64 18.08
C ASN A 38 3.64 -13.81 19.01
N LYS A 39 4.60 -13.62 19.92
CA LYS A 39 5.19 -14.68 20.77
C LYS A 39 4.16 -15.56 21.49
N ASN A 40 3.04 -14.98 21.89
CA ASN A 40 1.99 -15.69 22.63
C ASN A 40 0.89 -16.23 21.71
N SER A 41 1.08 -16.15 20.37
CA SER A 41 0.06 -16.52 19.38
C SER A 41 -1.33 -15.92 19.65
N ALA A 42 -1.37 -14.76 20.33
CA ALA A 42 -2.61 -14.12 20.77
C ALA A 42 -3.41 -13.50 19.60
N ILE A 43 -2.74 -13.16 18.51
CA ILE A 43 -3.36 -12.59 17.33
C ILE A 43 -3.43 -13.70 16.27
N GLN A 44 -4.67 -13.98 15.79
CA GLN A 44 -4.95 -15.03 14.81
C GLN A 44 -5.24 -14.46 13.42
N ASN A 45 -5.40 -13.12 13.29
CA ASN A 45 -5.71 -12.46 12.03
C ASN A 45 -4.47 -12.41 11.15
N VAL A 46 -4.28 -13.45 10.30
CA VAL A 46 -3.14 -13.55 9.38
C VAL A 46 -3.42 -12.75 8.13
N LEU A 47 -2.54 -11.81 7.83
CA LEU A 47 -2.65 -10.87 6.71
C LEU A 47 -1.56 -11.10 5.67
N SER A 48 -1.90 -10.76 4.43
CA SER A 48 -0.98 -10.64 3.30
C SER A 48 -1.11 -9.26 2.66
N VAL A 49 -0.07 -8.80 1.97
CA VAL A 49 -0.12 -7.55 1.20
C VAL A 49 -0.34 -7.88 -0.28
N SER A 50 -1.53 -7.52 -0.76
CA SER A 50 -1.90 -7.57 -2.18
C SER A 50 -1.39 -6.34 -2.91
N ASN A 51 -1.05 -6.50 -4.19
CA ASN A 51 -0.57 -5.40 -5.03
C ASN A 51 -1.68 -4.36 -5.34
N SER A 52 -2.95 -4.75 -5.24
CA SER A 52 -4.09 -3.89 -5.64
C SER A 52 -5.07 -3.58 -4.51
N GLN A 53 -5.10 -4.40 -3.45
CA GLN A 53 -6.11 -4.30 -2.39
C GLN A 53 -5.49 -3.92 -1.03
N GLY A 54 -4.16 -3.73 -0.97
CA GLY A 54 -3.48 -3.50 0.29
C GLY A 54 -3.48 -4.74 1.18
N PHE A 55 -3.74 -4.57 2.47
CA PHE A 55 -3.84 -5.70 3.39
C PHE A 55 -5.14 -6.47 3.22
N ILE A 56 -5.03 -7.78 3.02
CA ILE A 56 -6.14 -8.73 2.90
C ILE A 56 -5.93 -9.91 3.85
N GLN A 57 -7.01 -10.52 4.28
CA GLN A 57 -6.94 -11.76 5.06
C GLN A 57 -6.44 -12.90 4.19
N GLN A 58 -5.53 -13.71 4.73
CA GLN A 58 -4.91 -14.79 3.95
C GLN A 58 -5.90 -15.89 3.57
N CYS A 59 -6.95 -16.11 4.36
CA CYS A 59 -8.04 -17.04 4.04
C CYS A 59 -8.88 -16.61 2.83
N GLU A 60 -8.96 -15.31 2.53
CA GLU A 60 -9.69 -14.78 1.37
C GLU A 60 -8.89 -14.91 0.07
N GLN A 61 -7.55 -14.88 0.18
CA GLN A 61 -6.66 -14.93 -0.99
C GLN A 61 -6.48 -16.34 -1.56
N PHE A 62 -6.62 -17.38 -0.76
CA PHE A 62 -6.23 -18.76 -1.13
C PHE A 62 -7.36 -19.76 -0.93
N ASP A 63 -8.56 -19.52 -1.48
CA ASP A 63 -9.67 -20.50 -1.56
C ASP A 63 -9.64 -21.57 -0.44
N LYS A 64 -9.78 -21.17 0.83
CA LYS A 64 -9.86 -22.03 2.02
C LYS A 64 -8.62 -22.89 2.36
N ARG A 65 -7.48 -22.76 1.66
CA ARG A 65 -6.25 -23.41 2.12
C ARG A 65 -5.50 -22.49 3.09
N SER A 66 -5.32 -22.94 4.32
CA SER A 66 -4.43 -22.27 5.28
C SER A 66 -3.00 -22.32 4.73
N VAL A 67 -2.49 -21.19 4.26
CA VAL A 67 -1.09 -21.03 3.82
C VAL A 67 -0.21 -20.60 5.00
N ALA A 68 -0.84 -20.20 6.12
CA ALA A 68 -0.13 -19.89 7.33
C ALA A 68 0.48 -21.17 7.92
N SER A 69 1.69 -21.06 8.45
CA SER A 69 2.29 -22.11 9.28
C SER A 69 1.41 -22.34 10.50
N ASP A 70 1.36 -23.60 10.99
CA ASP A 70 0.68 -23.93 12.24
C ASP A 70 1.26 -23.15 13.43
N ASP A 71 2.55 -22.81 13.38
CA ASP A 71 3.22 -21.93 14.33
C ASP A 71 3.30 -20.49 13.80
N ILE A 72 2.47 -19.62 14.38
CA ILE A 72 2.42 -18.19 14.09
C ILE A 72 3.15 -17.33 15.14
N SER A 73 3.88 -17.92 16.06
CA SER A 73 4.60 -17.21 17.12
C SER A 73 5.71 -16.29 16.59
N ASN A 74 6.30 -16.65 15.45
CA ASN A 74 7.34 -15.88 14.77
C ASN A 74 6.81 -14.80 13.83
N TYR A 75 5.49 -14.77 13.57
CA TYR A 75 4.87 -13.76 12.72
C TYR A 75 5.02 -12.37 13.34
N LYS A 76 5.14 -11.36 12.49
CA LYS A 76 5.29 -9.97 12.93
C LYS A 76 3.92 -9.32 13.10
N ILE A 77 3.74 -8.62 14.22
CA ILE A 77 2.52 -7.86 14.50
C ILE A 77 2.56 -6.56 13.69
N VAL A 78 1.46 -6.29 13.00
CA VAL A 78 1.21 -5.03 12.30
C VAL A 78 -0.01 -4.39 12.93
N GLU A 79 0.13 -3.15 13.39
CA GLU A 79 -0.93 -2.34 13.99
C GLU A 79 -1.48 -1.34 12.97
N ARG A 80 -2.67 -0.77 13.22
CA ARG A 80 -3.25 0.26 12.35
C ARG A 80 -2.24 1.39 12.07
N ASN A 81 -2.19 1.85 10.85
CA ASN A 81 -1.24 2.83 10.31
C ASN A 81 0.22 2.35 10.19
N CYS A 82 0.54 1.10 10.54
CA CYS A 82 1.82 0.52 10.18
C CYS A 82 1.81 0.01 8.75
N TYR A 83 3.00 -0.01 8.16
CA TYR A 83 3.26 -0.52 6.83
C TYR A 83 3.88 -1.91 6.87
N ALA A 84 3.62 -2.69 5.85
CA ALA A 84 4.43 -3.87 5.56
C ALA A 84 4.68 -3.99 4.06
N PHE A 85 5.85 -4.50 3.70
CA PHE A 85 6.15 -4.86 2.32
C PHE A 85 6.86 -6.21 2.24
N ASN A 86 6.66 -6.89 1.10
CA ASN A 86 7.40 -8.10 0.78
C ASN A 86 8.66 -7.71 0.00
N PRO A 87 9.88 -7.93 0.55
CA PRO A 87 11.13 -7.57 -0.10
C PRO A 87 11.28 -8.08 -1.54
N ALA A 88 10.83 -9.30 -1.79
CA ALA A 88 10.94 -9.96 -3.10
C ALA A 88 9.80 -9.61 -4.08
N ARG A 89 8.81 -8.81 -3.65
CA ARG A 89 7.62 -8.46 -4.46
C ARG A 89 7.28 -6.97 -4.41
N ILE A 90 8.13 -6.14 -3.83
CA ILE A 90 7.92 -4.70 -3.77
C ILE A 90 7.93 -4.07 -5.17
N ASN A 91 8.71 -4.63 -6.07
CA ASN A 91 8.80 -4.23 -7.48
C ASN A 91 7.49 -4.41 -8.26
N VAL A 92 6.56 -5.22 -7.75
CA VAL A 92 5.20 -5.40 -8.31
C VAL A 92 4.13 -4.79 -7.40
N GLY A 93 4.51 -3.92 -6.46
CA GLY A 93 3.58 -3.15 -5.62
C GLY A 93 3.18 -3.82 -4.31
N SER A 94 3.89 -4.84 -3.83
CA SER A 94 3.59 -5.47 -2.53
C SER A 94 4.10 -4.63 -1.36
N ILE A 95 3.53 -3.45 -1.19
CA ILE A 95 3.71 -2.53 -0.06
C ILE A 95 2.37 -1.88 0.27
N ALA A 96 1.99 -1.82 1.54
CA ALA A 96 0.75 -1.17 1.95
C ALA A 96 0.78 -0.73 3.42
N ARG A 97 -0.10 0.21 3.76
CA ARG A 97 -0.45 0.63 5.12
C ARG A 97 -1.69 -0.13 5.60
N LEU A 98 -1.68 -0.59 6.85
CA LEU A 98 -2.83 -1.24 7.45
C LEU A 98 -3.89 -0.21 7.86
N THR A 99 -5.00 -0.18 7.11
CA THR A 99 -6.13 0.73 7.35
C THR A 99 -7.44 -0.01 7.62
N THR A 100 -7.56 -1.25 7.16
CA THR A 100 -8.79 -2.05 7.21
C THR A 100 -9.00 -2.76 8.55
N PHE A 101 -7.93 -3.07 9.27
CA PHE A 101 -7.96 -3.76 10.57
C PHE A 101 -7.22 -2.94 11.62
N ASP A 102 -7.58 -3.14 12.90
CA ASP A 102 -6.85 -2.49 14.01
C ASP A 102 -5.47 -3.12 14.20
N ARG A 103 -5.38 -4.43 14.01
CA ARG A 103 -4.12 -5.19 14.06
C ARG A 103 -4.24 -6.54 13.35
N GLY A 104 -3.11 -7.05 12.94
CA GLY A 104 -2.98 -8.41 12.39
C GLY A 104 -1.53 -8.87 12.46
N ILE A 105 -1.27 -10.02 11.88
CA ILE A 105 0.08 -10.58 11.79
C ILE A 105 0.43 -10.89 10.33
N VAL A 106 1.70 -10.70 10.00
CA VAL A 106 2.26 -11.04 8.69
C VAL A 106 3.41 -12.00 8.82
N SER A 107 3.67 -12.79 7.78
CA SER A 107 4.80 -13.72 7.73
C SER A 107 6.13 -13.01 8.10
N PRO A 108 7.08 -13.72 8.73
CA PRO A 108 8.39 -13.16 9.10
C PRO A 108 9.17 -12.54 7.96
N MET A 109 8.90 -12.94 6.71
CA MET A 109 9.55 -12.40 5.51
C MET A 109 9.20 -10.93 5.23
N TYR A 110 8.05 -10.44 5.69
CA TYR A 110 7.67 -9.04 5.51
C TYR A 110 8.56 -8.12 6.35
N ILE A 111 8.89 -6.97 5.79
CA ILE A 111 9.49 -5.85 6.52
C ILE A 111 8.38 -4.91 6.92
N CYS A 112 8.30 -4.61 8.23
CA CYS A 112 7.28 -3.74 8.79
C CYS A 112 7.91 -2.45 9.31
N PHE A 113 7.21 -1.32 9.15
CA PHE A 113 7.67 -0.01 9.61
C PHE A 113 6.47 0.91 9.86
N ARG A 114 6.71 2.04 10.51
CA ARG A 114 5.74 3.11 10.70
C ARG A 114 6.37 4.47 10.37
N THR A 115 5.54 5.46 10.08
CA THR A 115 6.00 6.85 9.93
C THR A 115 6.29 7.46 11.29
N LYS A 116 7.23 8.40 11.32
CA LYS A 116 7.43 9.32 12.44
C LYS A 116 6.46 10.51 12.31
N ASP A 117 6.35 11.31 13.37
CA ASP A 117 5.35 12.38 13.49
C ASP A 117 5.44 13.46 12.39
N ASN A 118 6.60 13.62 11.76
CA ASN A 118 6.84 14.59 10.71
C ASN A 118 6.50 14.11 9.29
N LEU A 119 6.08 12.85 9.13
CA LEU A 119 5.61 12.29 7.86
C LEU A 119 4.16 11.80 7.98
N PHE A 120 3.27 12.48 7.28
CA PHE A 120 1.85 12.11 7.25
C PHE A 120 1.66 10.81 6.45
N PRO A 121 1.01 9.77 7.01
CA PRO A 121 0.93 8.47 6.35
C PRO A 121 0.30 8.50 4.96
N GLU A 122 -0.82 9.21 4.78
CA GLU A 122 -1.49 9.30 3.47
C GLU A 122 -0.58 9.93 2.41
N TYR A 123 0.31 10.87 2.79
CA TYR A 123 1.29 11.43 1.87
C TYR A 123 2.28 10.36 1.39
N LEU A 124 2.73 9.49 2.29
CA LEU A 124 3.62 8.38 1.94
C LEU A 124 2.92 7.30 1.09
N ASP A 125 1.64 7.02 1.34
CA ASP A 125 0.85 6.08 0.52
C ASP A 125 0.89 6.49 -0.96
N TYR A 126 0.65 7.77 -1.26
CA TYR A 126 0.67 8.26 -2.64
C TYR A 126 2.07 8.35 -3.24
N TYR A 127 3.09 8.56 -2.42
CA TYR A 127 4.47 8.45 -2.89
C TYR A 127 4.77 7.05 -3.43
N PHE A 128 4.29 6.01 -2.75
CA PHE A 128 4.48 4.63 -3.19
C PHE A 128 3.74 4.29 -4.50
N GLU A 129 2.79 5.10 -4.91
CA GLU A 129 2.14 4.98 -6.22
C GLU A 129 2.88 5.73 -7.35
N SER A 130 3.87 6.57 -7.04
CA SER A 130 4.58 7.41 -8.00
C SER A 130 5.59 6.63 -8.84
N LYS A 131 5.80 7.06 -10.08
CA LYS A 131 6.86 6.52 -10.94
C LYS A 131 8.25 6.75 -10.35
N GLN A 132 8.42 7.85 -9.60
CA GLN A 132 9.66 8.14 -8.92
C GLN A 132 10.03 7.04 -7.93
N PHE A 133 9.09 6.64 -7.06
CA PHE A 133 9.32 5.55 -6.12
C PHE A 133 9.68 4.25 -6.84
N PHE A 134 8.95 3.93 -7.92
CA PHE A 134 9.23 2.75 -8.73
C PHE A 134 10.64 2.77 -9.33
N THR A 135 11.06 3.91 -9.85
CA THR A 135 12.42 4.10 -10.40
C THR A 135 13.49 3.96 -9.33
N GLU A 136 13.25 4.50 -8.13
CA GLU A 136 14.19 4.42 -7.02
C GLU A 136 14.32 3.01 -6.44
N ILE A 137 13.23 2.23 -6.41
CA ILE A 137 13.28 0.81 -6.06
C ILE A 137 14.18 0.05 -7.02
N GLN A 138 13.98 0.21 -8.35
CA GLN A 138 14.74 -0.54 -9.36
C GLN A 138 16.25 -0.34 -9.23
N LYS A 139 16.71 0.83 -8.81
CA LYS A 139 18.13 1.13 -8.58
C LYS A 139 18.72 0.42 -7.34
N ARG A 140 17.87 -0.03 -6.40
CA ARG A 140 18.26 -0.55 -5.08
C ARG A 140 17.89 -2.01 -4.86
N LEU A 141 17.34 -2.67 -5.88
CA LEU A 141 17.08 -4.10 -5.81
C LEU A 141 18.40 -4.87 -5.81
N GLU A 142 18.54 -5.76 -4.86
CA GLU A 142 19.72 -6.61 -4.68
C GLU A 142 19.39 -8.07 -5.02
N GLY A 143 20.37 -8.81 -5.52
CA GLY A 143 20.26 -10.22 -5.87
C GLY A 143 20.16 -10.50 -7.35
N SER A 144 20.86 -11.55 -7.80
CA SER A 144 20.95 -11.93 -9.23
C SER A 144 19.78 -12.80 -9.69
N VAL A 145 19.28 -13.68 -8.82
CA VAL A 145 18.21 -14.65 -9.16
C VAL A 145 16.85 -14.17 -8.64
N ARG A 146 16.79 -13.64 -7.43
CA ARG A 146 15.60 -13.06 -6.82
C ARG A 146 15.92 -11.68 -6.29
N GLN A 147 15.50 -10.69 -7.02
CA GLN A 147 15.70 -9.30 -6.61
C GLN A 147 14.84 -8.96 -5.40
N CYS A 148 15.47 -8.40 -4.36
CA CYS A 148 14.82 -8.01 -3.11
C CYS A 148 15.24 -6.59 -2.73
N LEU A 149 14.32 -5.84 -2.12
CA LEU A 149 14.63 -4.56 -1.50
C LEU A 149 14.81 -4.78 0.01
N SER A 150 15.99 -4.46 0.54
CA SER A 150 16.24 -4.45 1.98
C SER A 150 15.55 -3.25 2.67
N TYR A 151 15.43 -3.29 4.01
CA TYR A 151 14.96 -2.11 4.76
C TYR A 151 15.90 -0.92 4.57
N GLU A 152 17.20 -1.17 4.58
CA GLU A 152 18.22 -0.15 4.32
C GLU A 152 18.08 0.42 2.90
N GLY A 153 17.84 -0.41 1.90
CA GLY A 153 17.55 0.02 0.53
C GLY A 153 16.34 0.95 0.46
N LEU A 154 15.27 0.64 1.20
CA LEU A 154 14.11 1.54 1.33
C LEU A 154 14.47 2.85 2.03
N CYS A 155 15.23 2.79 3.13
CA CYS A 155 15.66 3.96 3.88
C CYS A 155 16.51 4.92 3.04
N ASN A 156 17.32 4.41 2.12
CA ASN A 156 18.22 5.19 1.26
C ASN A 156 17.53 5.79 0.03
N ILE A 157 16.21 5.65 -0.12
CA ILE A 157 15.47 6.31 -1.19
C ILE A 157 15.35 7.81 -0.88
N PRO A 158 15.78 8.70 -1.78
CA PRO A 158 15.63 10.15 -1.58
C PRO A 158 14.15 10.54 -1.50
N LEU A 159 13.80 11.29 -0.47
CA LEU A 159 12.46 11.82 -0.27
C LEU A 159 12.54 13.22 0.30
N CYS A 160 12.04 14.21 -0.45
CA CYS A 160 11.86 15.56 0.03
C CYS A 160 10.39 15.74 0.43
N ILE A 161 10.15 16.02 1.71
CA ILE A 161 8.79 16.23 2.21
C ILE A 161 8.52 17.73 2.45
N PRO A 162 7.31 18.21 2.14
CA PRO A 162 6.87 19.55 2.54
C PRO A 162 6.48 19.57 4.02
N THR A 163 6.03 20.73 4.52
CA THR A 163 5.49 20.82 5.90
C THR A 163 4.30 19.88 6.08
N VAL A 164 4.01 19.50 7.33
CA VAL A 164 2.92 18.55 7.65
C VAL A 164 1.57 19.05 7.14
N GLU A 165 1.32 20.36 7.20
CA GLU A 165 0.07 20.97 6.72
C GLU A 165 -0.09 20.77 5.21
N VAL A 166 0.99 20.94 4.45
CA VAL A 166 0.99 20.72 2.99
C VAL A 166 0.82 19.24 2.67
N GLN A 167 1.48 18.34 3.41
CA GLN A 167 1.28 16.90 3.27
C GLN A 167 -0.19 16.50 3.47
N GLN A 168 -0.84 17.05 4.52
CA GLN A 168 -2.26 16.79 4.80
C GLN A 168 -3.17 17.31 3.69
N GLN A 169 -2.90 18.49 3.15
CA GLN A 169 -3.67 19.06 2.03
C GLN A 169 -3.57 18.17 0.78
N ILE A 170 -2.36 17.73 0.44
CA ILE A 170 -2.13 16.82 -0.69
C ILE A 170 -2.85 15.49 -0.46
N GLY A 171 -2.67 14.88 0.73
CA GLY A 171 -3.32 13.64 1.11
C GLY A 171 -4.84 13.74 1.01
N LYS A 172 -5.44 14.79 1.58
CA LYS A 172 -6.89 15.02 1.50
C LYS A 172 -7.38 15.18 0.06
N ARG A 173 -6.69 15.97 -0.76
CA ARG A 173 -7.04 16.17 -2.17
C ARG A 173 -7.04 14.86 -2.94
N LEU A 174 -5.99 14.06 -2.80
CA LEU A 174 -5.85 12.77 -3.50
C LEU A 174 -6.85 11.73 -2.99
N SER A 175 -7.14 11.70 -1.67
CA SER A 175 -8.14 10.79 -1.12
C SER A 175 -9.55 11.13 -1.58
N THR A 176 -9.90 12.41 -1.69
CA THR A 176 -11.20 12.84 -2.24
C THR A 176 -11.35 12.35 -3.69
N LEU A 177 -10.33 12.56 -4.53
CA LEU A 177 -10.35 12.06 -5.91
C LEU A 177 -10.46 10.54 -6.00
N ALA A 178 -9.78 9.81 -5.11
CA ALA A 178 -9.89 8.35 -5.07
C ALA A 178 -11.31 7.89 -4.67
N GLN A 179 -11.96 8.59 -3.75
CA GLN A 179 -13.36 8.32 -3.36
C GLN A 179 -14.32 8.61 -4.51
N GLU A 180 -14.17 9.72 -5.22
CA GLU A 180 -14.98 10.05 -6.39
C GLU A 180 -14.85 8.98 -7.47
N ILE A 181 -13.62 8.56 -7.81
CA ILE A 181 -13.38 7.49 -8.78
C ILE A 181 -14.07 6.19 -8.34
N LYS A 182 -13.97 5.83 -7.06
CA LYS A 182 -14.61 4.63 -6.54
C LYS A 182 -16.13 4.69 -6.66
N LEU A 183 -16.75 5.80 -6.27
CA LEU A 183 -18.20 5.98 -6.39
C LEU A 183 -18.68 5.87 -7.84
N GLU A 184 -17.95 6.42 -8.79
CA GLU A 184 -18.24 6.31 -10.22
C GLU A 184 -18.17 4.85 -10.72
N ILE A 185 -17.17 4.10 -10.25
CA ILE A 185 -17.01 2.68 -10.59
C ILE A 185 -18.18 1.87 -10.02
N ASP A 186 -18.50 2.05 -8.72
CA ASP A 186 -19.59 1.35 -8.06
C ASP A 186 -20.94 1.65 -8.74
N PHE A 187 -21.15 2.90 -9.13
CA PHE A 187 -22.35 3.32 -9.87
C PHE A 187 -22.42 2.66 -11.27
N LEU A 188 -21.32 2.62 -12.00
CA LEU A 188 -21.27 1.94 -13.30
C LEU A 188 -21.59 0.45 -13.17
N GLU A 189 -21.04 -0.23 -12.17
CA GLU A 189 -21.36 -1.64 -11.92
C GLU A 189 -22.86 -1.86 -11.63
N LEU A 190 -23.45 -0.96 -10.84
CA LEU A 190 -24.90 -1.02 -10.52
C LEU A 190 -25.74 -0.86 -11.80
N LEU A 191 -25.41 0.11 -12.64
CA LEU A 191 -26.09 0.30 -13.94
C LEU A 191 -25.95 -0.91 -14.86
N GLN A 192 -24.79 -1.55 -14.89
CA GLN A 192 -24.58 -2.77 -15.67
C GLN A 192 -25.42 -3.93 -15.17
N LYS A 193 -25.53 -4.11 -13.84
CA LYS A 193 -26.41 -5.12 -13.23
C LYS A 193 -27.88 -4.83 -13.56
N GLN A 194 -28.33 -3.59 -13.45
CA GLN A 194 -29.69 -3.16 -13.82
C GLN A 194 -29.98 -3.44 -15.30
N LYS A 195 -29.07 -3.06 -16.19
CA LYS A 195 -29.21 -3.34 -17.63
C LYS A 195 -29.37 -4.84 -17.89
N LYS A 196 -28.53 -5.67 -17.27
CA LYS A 196 -28.60 -7.13 -17.43
C LYS A 196 -29.94 -7.71 -16.93
N PHE A 197 -30.42 -7.21 -15.80
CA PHE A 197 -31.73 -7.60 -15.25
C PHE A 197 -32.89 -7.26 -16.20
N LEU A 198 -32.95 -5.99 -16.70
CA LEU A 198 -34.00 -5.55 -17.62
C LEU A 198 -33.97 -6.34 -18.94
N LEU A 199 -32.79 -6.57 -19.51
CA LEU A 199 -32.67 -7.38 -20.71
C LEU A 199 -33.18 -8.81 -20.51
N HIS A 200 -32.93 -9.39 -19.36
CA HIS A 200 -33.43 -10.74 -19.01
C HIS A 200 -34.96 -10.76 -18.94
N GLN A 201 -35.58 -9.72 -18.37
CA GLN A 201 -37.04 -9.61 -18.31
C GLN A 201 -37.72 -9.33 -19.67
N MET A 202 -36.99 -8.70 -20.61
CA MET A 202 -37.55 -8.40 -21.93
C MET A 202 -37.43 -9.58 -22.91
N LEU A 203 -36.62 -10.60 -22.61
CA LEU A 203 -36.37 -11.77 -23.46
C LEU A 203 -37.17 -13.02 -23.00
N ILE A 204 -38.03 -12.86 -21.98
CA ILE A 204 -39.03 -13.86 -21.56
C ILE A 204 -40.39 -13.42 -22.08
#